data_50e4f29610efe2e9b555c97cf88874b9
#
_entry.id   50e4f29610efe2e9b555c97cf88874b9
#
_cell.length_a   1.000
_cell.length_b   1.000
_cell.length_c   1.000
_cell.angle_alpha   90.00
_cell.angle_beta   90.00
_cell.angle_gamma   90.00
#
_symmetry.space_group_name_H-M   'P 1'
#
loop_
_entity.id
_entity.type
_entity.pdbx_description
1 polymer ?
#
loop_
_entity_poly.entity_id
_entity_poly.type
_entity_poly.pdbx_seq_one_letter_code
_entity_poly.pdbx_strand_id
1 'polypeptide(L)'
;MRFTDEQRYFVSEASVYRLLKAQDLITSPACIVVKAADEFTDKTTAPNQLRQTDFTYLKIAGWGWYHLSTVLDDFSRFVVAWRLCSTMKAEDVTATLNPALTASGLDRVRVRHRPRLLSDNGASCIAGELAEWLEDQGMTHIRGAPRHPRTQGKIERRHQTLKNRILLEHSYLPGALEEQVSAFVEHCNHRRAHESLGNLTAADVHFGRGEAILAERARIKRKTLTQRRLQHHAATAQPHPQMDQTLRS
;
A
#
# COMPACT_ATOMS: atom_id res chain seq x y z
N MET A 1 -2.85 -2.78 -14.36
CA MET A 1 -4.23 -2.57 -13.86
C MET A 1 -4.82 -1.22 -14.23
N ARG A 2 -4.11 -0.10 -14.04
CA ARG A 2 -4.57 1.22 -14.52
C ARG A 2 -5.10 1.23 -15.95
N PHE A 3 -4.33 0.64 -16.87
CA PHE A 3 -4.77 0.50 -18.27
C PHE A 3 -6.14 -0.18 -18.41
N THR A 4 -6.39 -1.26 -17.64
CA THR A 4 -7.68 -1.95 -17.65
C THR A 4 -8.82 -1.05 -17.16
N ASP A 5 -8.55 -0.28 -16.11
CA ASP A 5 -9.56 0.62 -15.50
C ASP A 5 -9.88 1.80 -16.43
N GLU A 6 -8.86 2.40 -17.07
CA GLU A 6 -8.99 3.58 -17.93
C GLU A 6 -9.51 3.22 -19.33
N GLN A 7 -8.93 2.19 -19.96
CA GLN A 7 -9.24 1.80 -21.34
C GLN A 7 -10.37 0.77 -21.46
N ARG A 8 -10.88 0.27 -20.33
CA ARG A 8 -11.95 -0.74 -20.29
C ARG A 8 -11.60 -2.00 -21.10
N TYR A 9 -10.32 -2.31 -21.16
CA TYR A 9 -9.76 -3.42 -21.93
C TYR A 9 -8.71 -4.19 -21.14
N PHE A 10 -8.86 -5.53 -21.08
CA PHE A 10 -7.95 -6.37 -20.32
C PHE A 10 -6.74 -6.78 -21.15
N VAL A 11 -5.54 -6.58 -20.58
CA VAL A 11 -4.27 -7.12 -21.09
C VAL A 11 -3.63 -7.97 -20.00
N SER A 12 -3.20 -9.20 -20.35
CA SER A 12 -2.54 -10.09 -19.38
C SER A 12 -1.11 -9.62 -19.10
N GLU A 13 -0.63 -9.85 -17.88
CA GLU A 13 0.77 -9.56 -17.51
C GLU A 13 1.76 -10.28 -18.41
N ALA A 14 1.47 -11.53 -18.77
CA ALA A 14 2.30 -12.30 -19.69
C ALA A 14 2.39 -11.66 -21.10
N SER A 15 1.31 -10.99 -21.56
CA SER A 15 1.33 -10.27 -22.84
C SER A 15 2.17 -9.01 -22.75
N VAL A 16 2.04 -8.25 -21.66
CA VAL A 16 2.87 -7.06 -21.39
C VAL A 16 4.34 -7.46 -21.28
N TYR A 17 4.65 -8.51 -20.50
CA TYR A 17 6.01 -9.00 -20.34
C TYR A 17 6.64 -9.37 -21.68
N ARG A 18 5.92 -10.12 -22.53
CA ARG A 18 6.43 -10.53 -23.85
C ARG A 18 6.72 -9.34 -24.76
N LEU A 19 5.84 -8.32 -24.76
CA LEU A 19 6.04 -7.12 -25.53
C LEU A 19 7.25 -6.33 -25.06
N LEU A 20 7.37 -6.11 -23.74
CA LEU A 20 8.51 -5.41 -23.16
C LEU A 20 9.83 -6.14 -23.37
N LYS A 21 9.81 -7.48 -23.26
CA LYS A 21 10.99 -8.31 -23.52
C LYS A 21 11.40 -8.25 -24.99
N ALA A 22 10.46 -8.26 -25.92
CA ALA A 22 10.74 -8.16 -27.36
C ALA A 22 11.34 -6.80 -27.76
N GLN A 23 11.19 -5.79 -26.93
CA GLN A 23 11.75 -4.43 -27.12
C GLN A 23 12.98 -4.18 -26.23
N ASP A 24 13.55 -5.20 -25.59
CA ASP A 24 14.69 -5.12 -24.65
C ASP A 24 14.48 -4.10 -23.51
N LEU A 25 13.22 -3.84 -23.16
CA LEU A 25 12.85 -2.93 -22.06
C LEU A 25 12.83 -3.61 -20.68
N ILE A 26 13.03 -4.92 -20.62
CA ILE A 26 13.15 -5.68 -19.37
C ILE A 26 14.58 -6.18 -19.25
N THR A 27 15.33 -5.58 -18.35
CA THR A 27 16.61 -6.13 -17.87
C THR A 27 16.33 -7.38 -17.03
N SER A 28 17.23 -8.36 -17.09
CA SER A 28 17.11 -9.64 -16.37
C SER A 28 16.69 -9.44 -14.92
N PRO A 29 15.72 -10.20 -14.40
CA PRO A 29 15.27 -10.06 -13.03
C PRO A 29 16.39 -10.45 -12.06
N ALA A 30 17.02 -9.46 -11.44
CA ALA A 30 18.01 -9.66 -10.39
C ALA A 30 17.40 -9.92 -9.01
N CYS A 31 16.08 -10.03 -8.89
CA CYS A 31 15.39 -10.17 -7.61
C CYS A 31 14.67 -11.52 -7.52
N ILE A 32 15.17 -12.39 -6.66
CA ILE A 32 14.40 -13.53 -6.13
C ILE A 32 13.46 -12.98 -5.06
N VAL A 33 12.16 -12.97 -5.34
CA VAL A 33 11.16 -12.63 -4.32
C VAL A 33 11.02 -13.82 -3.39
N VAL A 34 11.70 -13.78 -2.25
CA VAL A 34 11.47 -14.73 -1.16
C VAL A 34 10.14 -14.38 -0.52
N LYS A 35 9.14 -15.25 -0.62
CA LYS A 35 7.91 -15.11 0.16
C LYS A 35 8.28 -15.16 1.65
N ALA A 36 7.99 -14.08 2.38
CA ALA A 36 8.07 -14.11 3.83
C ALA A 36 7.09 -15.17 4.37
N ALA A 37 7.57 -16.04 5.26
CA ALA A 37 6.70 -17.00 5.93
C ALA A 37 5.62 -16.25 6.72
N ASP A 38 4.39 -16.76 6.65
CA ASP A 38 3.23 -16.22 7.36
C ASP A 38 3.31 -16.62 8.85
N GLU A 39 4.07 -15.86 9.64
CA GLU A 39 4.24 -16.12 11.08
C GLU A 39 3.25 -15.37 11.99
N PHE A 40 2.50 -14.42 11.44
CA PHE A 40 1.51 -13.68 12.24
C PHE A 40 0.18 -14.44 12.26
N THR A 41 -0.13 -15.05 13.41
CA THR A 41 -1.34 -15.89 13.59
C THR A 41 -2.64 -15.09 13.62
N ASP A 42 -2.60 -13.79 13.89
CA ASP A 42 -3.77 -12.92 14.07
C ASP A 42 -3.95 -11.97 12.90
N LYS A 43 -4.22 -12.55 11.72
CA LYS A 43 -4.41 -11.79 10.46
C LYS A 43 -5.66 -10.93 10.52
N THR A 44 -5.49 -9.65 10.16
CA THR A 44 -6.63 -8.74 9.98
C THR A 44 -7.46 -9.13 8.76
N THR A 45 -8.78 -9.04 8.88
CA THR A 45 -9.75 -9.36 7.83
C THR A 45 -10.51 -8.15 7.31
N ALA A 46 -10.43 -7.02 8.03
CA ALA A 46 -11.07 -5.77 7.66
C ALA A 46 -10.24 -4.56 8.13
N PRO A 47 -10.46 -3.37 7.55
CA PRO A 47 -9.89 -2.12 8.04
C PRO A 47 -10.27 -1.84 9.50
N ASN A 48 -9.44 -1.07 10.18
CA ASN A 48 -9.63 -0.63 11.57
C ASN A 48 -9.67 -1.74 12.64
N GLN A 49 -9.20 -2.96 12.34
CA GLN A 49 -9.03 -4.01 13.35
C GLN A 49 -7.70 -3.89 14.09
N LEU A 50 -6.64 -3.53 13.37
CA LEU A 50 -5.28 -3.40 13.90
C LEU A 50 -4.60 -2.20 13.24
N ARG A 51 -3.98 -1.36 14.02
CA ARG A 51 -3.11 -0.27 13.57
C ARG A 51 -1.69 -0.54 13.99
N GLN A 52 -0.77 -0.30 13.09
CA GLN A 52 0.67 -0.31 13.39
C GLN A 52 1.13 1.11 13.62
N THR A 53 1.93 1.35 14.65
CA THR A 53 2.63 2.62 14.87
C THR A 53 4.12 2.38 14.98
N ASP A 54 4.89 3.29 14.39
CA ASP A 54 6.34 3.24 14.42
C ASP A 54 6.93 4.61 14.11
N PHE A 55 8.17 4.83 14.58
CA PHE A 55 8.96 6.01 14.25
C PHE A 55 10.01 5.71 13.19
N THR A 56 10.24 6.67 12.30
CA THR A 56 11.39 6.62 11.43
C THR A 56 12.17 7.93 11.47
N TYR A 57 13.49 7.84 11.28
CA TYR A 57 14.42 8.97 11.37
C TYR A 57 14.59 9.61 10.01
N LEU A 58 14.50 10.93 9.97
CA LEU A 58 14.76 11.77 8.80
C LEU A 58 15.73 12.87 9.18
N LYS A 59 16.77 13.08 8.37
CA LYS A 59 17.80 14.10 8.61
C LYS A 59 17.58 15.28 7.68
N ILE A 60 17.60 16.49 8.25
CA ILE A 60 17.58 17.74 7.48
C ILE A 60 18.95 18.40 7.62
N ALA A 61 19.57 18.75 6.50
CA ALA A 61 20.87 19.42 6.50
C ALA A 61 20.79 20.76 7.24
N GLY A 62 21.67 20.98 8.22
CA GLY A 62 21.70 22.19 9.04
C GLY A 62 20.70 22.23 10.21
N TRP A 63 19.70 21.32 10.27
CA TRP A 63 18.66 21.30 11.32
C TRP A 63 18.73 20.08 12.22
N GLY A 64 19.40 19.01 11.79
CA GLY A 64 19.54 17.79 12.59
C GLY A 64 18.54 16.68 12.25
N TRP A 65 18.20 15.87 13.26
CA TRP A 65 17.33 14.72 13.11
C TRP A 65 15.89 15.05 13.49
N TYR A 66 14.96 14.60 12.66
CA TYR A 66 13.53 14.61 12.90
C TYR A 66 12.99 13.18 12.93
N HIS A 67 11.87 13.00 13.59
CA HIS A 67 11.26 11.70 13.80
C HIS A 67 9.86 11.72 13.18
N LEU A 68 9.62 10.87 12.21
CA LEU A 68 8.29 10.72 11.63
C LEU A 68 7.54 9.63 12.39
N SER A 69 6.54 10.03 13.18
CA SER A 69 5.55 9.14 13.77
C SER A 69 4.49 8.82 12.72
N THR A 70 4.15 7.55 12.56
CA THR A 70 3.19 7.09 11.54
C THR A 70 2.22 6.09 12.15
N VAL A 71 0.95 6.20 11.79
CA VAL A 71 -0.11 5.23 12.12
C VAL A 71 -0.64 4.63 10.82
N LEU A 72 -0.43 3.32 10.65
CA LEU A 72 -0.80 2.56 9.46
C LEU A 72 -1.91 1.56 9.82
N ASP A 73 -2.98 1.51 9.03
CA ASP A 73 -3.95 0.42 9.10
C ASP A 73 -3.35 -0.88 8.54
N ASP A 74 -3.36 -1.94 9.33
CA ASP A 74 -2.68 -3.19 8.98
C ASP A 74 -3.29 -3.89 7.77
N PHE A 75 -4.62 -3.86 7.65
CA PHE A 75 -5.33 -4.53 6.56
C PHE A 75 -5.17 -3.77 5.24
N SER A 76 -5.59 -2.52 5.22
CA SER A 76 -5.66 -1.70 4.00
C SER A 76 -4.31 -1.09 3.59
N ARG A 77 -3.32 -1.05 4.47
CA ARG A 77 -2.04 -0.33 4.28
C ARG A 77 -2.21 1.20 4.17
N PHE A 78 -3.38 1.71 4.56
CA PHE A 78 -3.68 3.13 4.57
C PHE A 78 -2.95 3.82 5.72
N VAL A 79 -2.21 4.89 5.42
CA VAL A 79 -1.62 5.75 6.45
C VAL A 79 -2.74 6.62 7.00
N VAL A 80 -3.19 6.32 8.21
CA VAL A 80 -4.35 6.97 8.84
C VAL A 80 -3.96 8.34 9.40
N ALA A 81 -2.77 8.42 9.99
CA ALA A 81 -2.18 9.66 10.49
C ALA A 81 -0.66 9.59 10.47
N TRP A 82 -0.04 10.74 10.43
CA TRP A 82 1.41 10.89 10.57
C TRP A 82 1.73 12.26 11.16
N ARG A 83 2.90 12.39 11.77
CA ARG A 83 3.40 13.64 12.34
C ARG A 83 4.93 13.68 12.31
N LEU A 84 5.48 14.83 11.91
CA LEU A 84 6.91 15.10 12.02
C LEU A 84 7.19 15.69 13.41
N CYS A 85 8.04 15.01 14.19
CA CYS A 85 8.35 15.30 15.57
C CYS A 85 9.82 15.63 15.74
N SER A 86 10.16 16.49 16.69
CA SER A 86 11.54 16.75 17.12
C SER A 86 12.04 15.73 18.15
N THR A 87 11.13 14.98 18.78
CA THR A 87 11.40 13.96 19.79
C THR A 87 10.72 12.64 19.45
N MET A 88 10.95 11.60 20.25
CA MET A 88 10.26 10.31 20.17
C MET A 88 9.68 9.98 21.57
N LYS A 89 8.88 10.85 22.13
CA LYS A 89 8.23 10.62 23.41
C LYS A 89 6.87 9.95 23.23
N ALA A 90 6.31 9.41 24.32
CA ALA A 90 4.96 8.86 24.35
C ALA A 90 3.91 9.91 23.91
N GLU A 91 4.09 11.17 24.27
CA GLU A 91 3.26 12.30 23.85
C GLU A 91 3.22 12.46 22.31
N ASP A 92 4.32 12.20 21.62
CA ASP A 92 4.37 12.29 20.14
C ASP A 92 3.55 11.16 19.50
N VAL A 93 3.55 9.97 20.13
CA VAL A 93 2.72 8.83 19.70
C VAL A 93 1.25 9.16 19.90
N THR A 94 0.86 9.58 21.09
CA THR A 94 -0.55 9.93 21.41
C THR A 94 -1.05 11.09 20.56
N ALA A 95 -0.22 12.12 20.32
CA ALA A 95 -0.52 13.23 19.43
C ALA A 95 -0.73 12.80 17.97
N THR A 96 -0.12 11.69 17.54
CA THR A 96 -0.35 11.12 16.20
C THR A 96 -1.58 10.20 16.19
N LEU A 97 -1.88 9.52 17.30
CA LEU A 97 -3.05 8.64 17.41
C LEU A 97 -4.37 9.40 17.51
N ASN A 98 -4.40 10.57 18.16
CA ASN A 98 -5.61 11.39 18.29
C ASN A 98 -6.25 11.74 16.95
N PRO A 99 -5.53 12.32 15.95
CA PRO A 99 -6.10 12.54 14.62
C PRO A 99 -6.52 11.23 13.92
N ALA A 100 -5.81 10.12 14.18
CA ALA A 100 -6.17 8.83 13.62
C ALA A 100 -7.52 8.32 14.15
N LEU A 101 -7.85 8.55 15.42
CA LEU A 101 -9.15 8.20 15.99
C LEU A 101 -10.26 9.08 15.41
N THR A 102 -10.04 10.38 15.34
CA THR A 102 -11.00 11.35 14.80
C THR A 102 -11.28 11.09 13.32
N ALA A 103 -10.25 10.86 12.50
CA ALA A 103 -10.39 10.55 11.07
C ALA A 103 -11.21 9.28 10.80
N SER A 104 -11.23 8.36 11.75
CA SER A 104 -12.01 7.11 11.65
C SER A 104 -13.42 7.25 12.27
N GLY A 105 -13.77 8.40 12.81
CA GLY A 105 -15.04 8.63 13.54
C GLY A 105 -15.15 7.82 14.84
N LEU A 106 -14.06 7.24 15.31
CA LEU A 106 -14.03 6.38 16.50
C LEU A 106 -14.11 7.18 17.81
N ASP A 107 -13.88 8.47 17.75
CA ASP A 107 -14.05 9.43 18.84
C ASP A 107 -15.53 9.73 19.16
N ARG A 108 -16.43 9.55 18.17
CA ARG A 108 -17.85 9.93 18.25
C ARG A 108 -18.81 8.78 18.47
N VAL A 109 -18.35 7.55 18.34
CA VAL A 109 -19.20 6.35 18.39
C VAL A 109 -18.70 5.42 19.48
N ARG A 110 -19.60 4.94 20.34
CA ARG A 110 -19.33 3.77 21.21
C ARG A 110 -19.19 2.53 20.32
N VAL A 111 -17.98 2.32 19.80
CA VAL A 111 -17.67 1.18 18.95
C VAL A 111 -17.48 -0.04 19.85
N ARG A 112 -18.11 -1.14 19.49
CA ARG A 112 -18.00 -2.42 20.22
C ARG A 112 -16.57 -2.98 20.22
N HIS A 113 -15.78 -2.65 19.20
CA HIS A 113 -14.38 -3.06 19.08
C HIS A 113 -13.55 -1.89 18.55
N ARG A 114 -12.71 -1.33 19.39
CA ARG A 114 -11.71 -0.35 18.95
C ARG A 114 -10.51 -1.06 18.31
N PRO A 115 -9.79 -0.40 17.39
CA PRO A 115 -8.58 -0.98 16.80
C PRO A 115 -7.58 -1.34 17.88
N ARG A 116 -6.93 -2.47 17.73
CA ARG A 116 -5.75 -2.80 18.53
C ARG A 116 -4.56 -1.98 17.99
N LEU A 117 -3.64 -1.61 18.86
CA LEU A 117 -2.41 -0.93 18.49
C LEU A 117 -1.24 -1.90 18.54
N LEU A 118 -0.53 -2.09 17.44
CA LEU A 118 0.72 -2.83 17.37
C LEU A 118 1.88 -1.83 17.29
N SER A 119 2.79 -1.90 18.25
CA SER A 119 4.02 -1.13 18.27
C SER A 119 5.24 -2.02 18.45
N ASP A 120 6.42 -1.46 18.23
CA ASP A 120 7.68 -2.04 18.68
C ASP A 120 7.82 -1.97 20.21
N ASN A 121 8.99 -2.41 20.71
CA ASN A 121 9.36 -2.30 22.11
C ASN A 121 10.23 -1.04 22.38
N GLY A 122 10.11 0.00 21.56
CA GLY A 122 10.79 1.27 21.75
C GLY A 122 10.40 1.96 23.06
N ALA A 123 11.27 2.79 23.61
CA ALA A 123 11.06 3.46 24.90
C ALA A 123 9.75 4.27 24.94
N SER A 124 9.39 4.93 23.85
CA SER A 124 8.13 5.67 23.71
C SER A 124 6.87 4.79 23.73
N CYS A 125 7.00 3.54 23.34
CA CYS A 125 5.89 2.57 23.31
C CYS A 125 5.79 1.74 24.59
N ILE A 126 6.82 1.74 25.43
CA ILE A 126 6.86 1.06 26.73
C ILE A 126 6.40 2.00 27.87
N ALA A 127 6.44 3.32 27.63
CA ALA A 127 6.09 4.32 28.64
C ALA A 127 4.67 4.11 29.21
N GLY A 128 4.53 4.23 30.53
CA GLY A 128 3.25 4.09 31.22
C GLY A 128 2.18 5.02 30.69
N GLU A 129 2.58 6.25 30.32
CA GLU A 129 1.70 7.28 29.75
C GLU A 129 0.95 6.81 28.48
N LEU A 130 1.62 6.07 27.59
CA LEU A 130 0.96 5.51 26.41
C LEU A 130 -0.02 4.40 26.80
N ALA A 131 0.34 3.58 27.79
CA ALA A 131 -0.54 2.51 28.26
C ALA A 131 -1.81 3.06 28.90
N GLU A 132 -1.69 4.07 29.77
CA GLU A 132 -2.81 4.79 30.38
C GLU A 132 -3.71 5.44 29.32
N TRP A 133 -3.12 6.14 28.36
CA TRP A 133 -3.87 6.74 27.26
C TRP A 133 -4.64 5.71 26.44
N LEU A 134 -4.03 4.54 26.13
CA LEU A 134 -4.69 3.46 25.38
C LEU A 134 -5.84 2.85 26.16
N GLU A 135 -5.69 2.70 27.50
CA GLU A 135 -6.75 2.23 28.38
C GLU A 135 -7.93 3.20 28.40
N ASP A 136 -7.67 4.50 28.54
CA ASP A 136 -8.68 5.56 28.45
C ASP A 136 -9.44 5.54 27.12
N GLN A 137 -8.72 5.24 26.02
CA GLN A 137 -9.34 5.09 24.71
C GLN A 137 -9.99 3.72 24.50
N GLY A 138 -9.91 2.79 25.44
CA GLY A 138 -10.42 1.42 25.31
C GLY A 138 -9.74 0.62 24.21
N MET A 139 -8.48 0.91 23.91
CA MET A 139 -7.67 0.25 22.90
C MET A 139 -6.75 -0.79 23.51
N THR A 140 -6.65 -1.97 22.89
CA THR A 140 -5.70 -3.00 23.30
C THR A 140 -4.34 -2.75 22.68
N HIS A 141 -3.29 -2.74 23.49
CA HIS A 141 -1.90 -2.63 23.04
C HIS A 141 -1.30 -4.03 22.80
N ILE A 142 -0.78 -4.23 21.59
CA ILE A 142 -0.01 -5.43 21.21
C ILE A 142 1.43 -4.98 20.98
N ARG A 143 2.35 -5.58 21.70
CA ARG A 143 3.78 -5.33 21.51
C ARG A 143 4.39 -6.41 20.64
N GLY A 144 5.27 -6.04 19.73
CA GLY A 144 6.05 -7.00 18.94
C GLY A 144 6.83 -7.94 19.87
N ALA A 145 6.88 -9.23 19.55
CA ALA A 145 7.68 -10.16 20.32
C ALA A 145 9.18 -9.76 20.24
N PRO A 146 9.92 -9.80 21.35
CA PRO A 146 11.34 -9.49 21.34
C PRO A 146 12.06 -10.38 20.30
N ARG A 147 12.90 -9.78 19.46
CA ARG A 147 13.68 -10.45 18.39
C ARG A 147 12.85 -11.03 17.22
N HIS A 148 11.58 -10.67 17.08
CA HIS A 148 10.77 -11.01 15.91
C HIS A 148 10.43 -9.75 15.08
N PRO A 149 11.33 -9.26 14.22
CA PRO A 149 11.14 -8.02 13.44
C PRO A 149 10.01 -8.10 12.40
N ARG A 150 9.48 -9.30 12.15
CA ARG A 150 8.50 -9.53 11.08
C ARG A 150 7.09 -9.04 11.37
N THR A 151 6.76 -8.76 12.63
CA THR A 151 5.41 -8.31 13.03
C THR A 151 5.05 -6.93 12.48
N GLN A 152 6.02 -6.05 12.29
CA GLN A 152 5.82 -4.68 11.77
C GLN A 152 6.30 -4.47 10.32
N GLY A 153 6.62 -5.52 9.61
CA GLY A 153 7.20 -5.45 8.25
C GLY A 153 6.39 -4.63 7.23
N LYS A 154 5.12 -4.32 7.50
CA LYS A 154 4.29 -3.47 6.64
C LYS A 154 4.64 -1.99 6.81
N ILE A 155 4.74 -1.50 8.05
CA ILE A 155 5.10 -0.12 8.34
C ILE A 155 6.59 0.14 8.06
N GLU A 156 7.47 -0.82 8.40
CA GLU A 156 8.90 -0.76 8.08
C GLU A 156 9.15 -0.61 6.58
N ARG A 157 8.47 -1.42 5.76
CA ARG A 157 8.54 -1.30 4.29
C ARG A 157 8.02 0.04 3.78
N ARG A 158 7.01 0.61 4.43
CA ARG A 158 6.51 1.94 4.14
C ARG A 158 7.57 3.00 4.42
N HIS A 159 8.19 2.94 5.58
CA HIS A 159 9.27 3.83 5.98
C HIS A 159 10.50 3.71 5.06
N GLN A 160 10.88 2.50 4.69
CA GLN A 160 11.97 2.30 3.73
C GLN A 160 11.66 2.92 2.35
N THR A 161 10.43 2.76 1.88
CA THR A 161 10.00 3.36 0.60
C THR A 161 10.01 4.89 0.68
N LEU A 162 9.56 5.46 1.80
CA LEU A 162 9.60 6.90 2.05
C LEU A 162 11.03 7.42 2.07
N LYS A 163 11.90 6.78 2.84
CA LYS A 163 13.33 7.16 2.93
C LYS A 163 14.01 7.16 1.56
N ASN A 164 13.81 6.11 0.79
CA ASN A 164 14.39 6.00 -0.55
C ASN A 164 13.93 7.13 -1.48
N ARG A 165 12.71 7.64 -1.32
CA ARG A 165 12.20 8.75 -2.10
C ARG A 165 12.72 10.10 -1.59
N ILE A 166 12.64 10.33 -0.28
CA ILE A 166 13.07 11.60 0.34
C ILE A 166 14.59 11.82 0.21
N LEU A 167 15.39 10.74 0.26
CA LEU A 167 16.84 10.82 0.07
C LEU A 167 17.23 11.28 -1.36
N LEU A 168 16.35 11.17 -2.34
CA LEU A 168 16.55 11.68 -3.70
C LEU A 168 16.26 13.18 -3.80
N GLU A 169 15.52 13.74 -2.85
CA GLU A 169 15.11 15.14 -2.81
C GLU A 169 15.76 15.78 -1.56
N HIS A 170 16.63 16.76 -1.73
CA HIS A 170 17.30 17.43 -0.60
C HIS A 170 16.32 18.40 0.06
N SER A 171 15.89 18.09 1.29
CA SER A 171 15.12 19.02 2.12
C SER A 171 16.06 19.86 2.95
N TYR A 172 15.97 21.18 2.82
CA TYR A 172 16.78 22.14 3.58
C TYR A 172 16.01 22.80 4.73
N LEU A 173 14.69 22.65 4.76
CA LEU A 173 13.81 23.23 5.78
C LEU A 173 12.84 22.18 6.30
N PRO A 174 12.46 22.20 7.61
CA PRO A 174 11.47 21.29 8.17
C PRO A 174 10.12 21.32 7.45
N GLY A 175 9.64 22.51 7.06
CA GLY A 175 8.38 22.65 6.30
C GLY A 175 8.45 21.98 4.92
N ALA A 176 9.56 22.07 4.21
CA ALA A 176 9.74 21.38 2.93
C ALA A 176 9.71 19.86 3.11
N LEU A 177 10.29 19.32 4.20
CA LEU A 177 10.22 17.91 4.52
C LEU A 177 8.78 17.48 4.82
N GLU A 178 8.03 18.30 5.56
CA GLU A 178 6.62 18.02 5.89
C GLU A 178 5.75 17.96 4.62
N GLU A 179 5.95 18.90 3.68
CA GLU A 179 5.28 18.88 2.37
C GLU A 179 5.61 17.62 1.56
N GLN A 180 6.87 17.20 1.54
CA GLN A 180 7.30 15.98 0.85
C GLN A 180 6.69 14.72 1.48
N VAL A 181 6.64 14.64 2.81
CA VAL A 181 5.98 13.54 3.53
C VAL A 181 4.48 13.52 3.22
N SER A 182 3.83 14.69 3.22
CA SER A 182 2.41 14.83 2.89
C SER A 182 2.12 14.34 1.47
N ALA A 183 2.89 14.80 0.49
CA ALA A 183 2.75 14.37 -0.91
C ALA A 183 3.02 12.87 -1.08
N PHE A 184 3.99 12.32 -0.35
CA PHE A 184 4.27 10.89 -0.35
C PHE A 184 3.11 10.07 0.23
N VAL A 185 2.55 10.48 1.37
CA VAL A 185 1.42 9.79 2.00
C VAL A 185 0.19 9.84 1.10
N GLU A 186 -0.12 11.00 0.52
CA GLU A 186 -1.21 11.17 -0.44
C GLU A 186 -1.05 10.22 -1.64
N HIS A 187 0.15 10.19 -2.24
CA HIS A 187 0.44 9.27 -3.34
C HIS A 187 0.28 7.80 -2.93
N CYS A 188 0.79 7.43 -1.76
CA CYS A 188 0.73 6.05 -1.28
C CYS A 188 -0.68 5.60 -0.93
N ASN A 189 -1.50 6.49 -0.39
CA ASN A 189 -2.87 6.19 -0.02
C ASN A 189 -3.80 6.12 -1.23
N HIS A 190 -3.66 7.06 -2.17
CA HIS A 190 -4.67 7.27 -3.21
C HIS A 190 -4.22 6.88 -4.63
N ARG A 191 -2.92 6.74 -4.89
CA ARG A 191 -2.41 6.51 -6.25
C ARG A 191 -1.61 5.23 -6.41
N ARG A 192 -0.91 4.79 -5.36
CA ARG A 192 -0.08 3.59 -5.44
C ARG A 192 -0.93 2.34 -5.33
N ALA A 193 -0.91 1.51 -6.37
CA ALA A 193 -1.51 0.19 -6.35
C ALA A 193 -0.63 -0.80 -5.56
N HIS A 194 -1.26 -1.70 -4.81
CA HIS A 194 -0.60 -2.75 -4.04
C HIS A 194 -0.97 -4.12 -4.58
N GLU A 195 0.02 -4.90 -5.00
CA GLU A 195 -0.18 -6.25 -5.51
C GLU A 195 -0.90 -7.14 -4.49
N SER A 196 -0.49 -7.09 -3.22
CA SER A 196 -1.11 -7.84 -2.12
C SER A 196 -2.58 -7.46 -1.82
N LEU A 197 -3.06 -6.35 -2.37
CA LEU A 197 -4.45 -5.90 -2.30
C LEU A 197 -5.19 -6.06 -3.64
N GLY A 198 -4.74 -6.96 -4.53
CA GLY A 198 -5.32 -7.12 -5.86
C GLY A 198 -5.09 -5.90 -6.77
N ASN A 199 -3.97 -5.21 -6.61
CA ASN A 199 -3.64 -3.97 -7.31
C ASN A 199 -4.66 -2.83 -7.06
N LEU A 200 -5.28 -2.81 -5.89
CA LEU A 200 -6.06 -1.68 -5.39
C LEU A 200 -5.16 -0.66 -4.69
N THR A 201 -5.64 0.57 -4.55
CA THR A 201 -5.01 1.55 -3.68
C THR A 201 -5.35 1.25 -2.21
N ALA A 202 -4.53 1.76 -1.30
CA ALA A 202 -4.81 1.64 0.14
C ALA A 202 -6.18 2.27 0.50
N ALA A 203 -6.51 3.42 -0.11
CA ALA A 203 -7.77 4.11 0.07
C ALA A 203 -8.98 3.31 -0.44
N ASP A 204 -8.84 2.60 -1.57
CA ASP A 204 -9.95 1.79 -2.09
C ASP A 204 -10.33 0.67 -1.13
N VAL A 205 -9.34 0.06 -0.49
CA VAL A 205 -9.56 -1.00 0.50
C VAL A 205 -10.07 -0.39 1.81
N HIS A 206 -9.46 0.70 2.28
CA HIS A 206 -9.81 1.33 3.55
C HIS A 206 -11.26 1.85 3.59
N PHE A 207 -11.72 2.41 2.48
CA PHE A 207 -13.07 2.95 2.34
C PHE A 207 -14.08 1.96 1.74
N GLY A 208 -13.73 0.66 1.65
CA GLY A 208 -14.65 -0.39 1.23
C GLY A 208 -15.02 -0.41 -0.27
N ARG A 209 -14.28 0.33 -1.13
CA ARG A 209 -14.53 0.36 -2.58
C ARG A 209 -13.93 -0.84 -3.32
N GLY A 210 -13.07 -1.61 -2.67
CA GLY A 210 -12.23 -2.63 -3.29
C GLY A 210 -13.03 -3.70 -4.03
N GLU A 211 -14.07 -4.26 -3.41
CA GLU A 211 -14.88 -5.32 -4.01
C GLU A 211 -15.58 -4.89 -5.30
N ALA A 212 -16.17 -3.69 -5.31
CA ALA A 212 -16.81 -3.13 -6.50
C ALA A 212 -15.83 -2.95 -7.66
N ILE A 213 -14.61 -2.44 -7.37
CA ILE A 213 -13.56 -2.28 -8.38
C ILE A 213 -13.10 -3.63 -8.92
N LEU A 214 -12.90 -4.63 -8.06
CA LEU A 214 -12.48 -5.97 -8.49
C LEU A 214 -13.57 -6.67 -9.32
N ALA A 215 -14.84 -6.54 -8.95
CA ALA A 215 -15.97 -7.08 -9.71
C ALA A 215 -16.05 -6.44 -11.11
N GLU A 216 -15.86 -5.12 -11.19
CA GLU A 216 -15.86 -4.42 -12.48
C GLU A 216 -14.68 -4.86 -13.37
N ARG A 217 -13.47 -5.00 -12.80
CA ARG A 217 -12.31 -5.53 -13.52
C ARG A 217 -12.55 -6.95 -14.05
N ALA A 218 -13.21 -7.80 -13.26
CA ALA A 218 -13.58 -9.14 -13.69
C ALA A 218 -14.59 -9.11 -14.85
N ARG A 219 -15.55 -8.16 -14.84
CA ARG A 219 -16.50 -7.93 -15.92
C ARG A 219 -15.80 -7.50 -17.20
N ILE A 220 -14.90 -6.52 -17.12
CA ILE A 220 -14.09 -6.04 -18.25
C ILE A 220 -13.25 -7.18 -18.85
N LYS A 221 -12.59 -7.97 -18.01
CA LYS A 221 -11.79 -9.12 -18.41
C LYS A 221 -12.63 -10.11 -19.21
N ARG A 222 -13.79 -10.50 -18.69
CA ARG A 222 -14.70 -11.44 -19.40
C ARG A 222 -15.13 -10.88 -20.75
N LYS A 223 -15.57 -9.62 -20.80
CA LYS A 223 -15.98 -8.95 -22.05
C LYS A 223 -14.86 -8.96 -23.09
N THR A 224 -13.64 -8.56 -22.69
CA THR A 224 -12.47 -8.53 -23.58
C THR A 224 -12.13 -9.91 -24.12
N LEU A 225 -12.13 -10.94 -23.28
CA LEU A 225 -11.82 -12.31 -23.71
C LEU A 225 -12.88 -12.87 -24.66
N THR A 226 -14.17 -12.62 -24.42
CA THR A 226 -15.25 -13.01 -25.33
C THR A 226 -15.10 -12.32 -26.68
N GLN A 227 -14.87 -11.01 -26.68
CA GLN A 227 -14.66 -10.26 -27.93
C GLN A 227 -13.47 -10.77 -28.74
N ARG A 228 -12.35 -11.06 -28.09
CA ARG A 228 -11.18 -11.65 -28.78
C ARG A 228 -11.45 -13.01 -29.39
N ARG A 229 -12.21 -13.87 -28.67
CA ARG A 229 -12.62 -15.18 -29.21
C ARG A 229 -13.48 -15.02 -30.46
N LEU A 230 -14.48 -14.15 -30.42
CA LEU A 230 -15.34 -13.88 -31.59
C LEU A 230 -14.54 -13.34 -32.77
N GLN A 231 -13.62 -12.41 -32.54
CA GLN A 231 -12.73 -11.87 -33.59
C GLN A 231 -11.85 -12.97 -34.19
N HIS A 232 -11.27 -13.84 -33.36
CA HIS A 232 -10.46 -14.96 -33.83
C HIS A 232 -11.29 -15.93 -34.68
N HIS A 233 -12.49 -16.31 -34.22
CA HIS A 233 -13.36 -17.19 -35.01
C HIS A 233 -13.77 -16.54 -36.34
N ALA A 234 -14.09 -15.24 -36.34
CA ALA A 234 -14.42 -14.53 -37.59
C ALA A 234 -13.23 -14.48 -38.56
N ALA A 235 -12.01 -14.26 -38.05
CA ALA A 235 -10.80 -14.25 -38.87
C ALA A 235 -10.47 -15.64 -39.45
N THR A 236 -10.70 -16.72 -38.68
CA THR A 236 -10.46 -18.10 -39.17
C THR A 236 -11.57 -18.61 -40.10
N ALA A 237 -12.77 -18.02 -40.06
CA ALA A 237 -13.85 -18.36 -40.95
C ALA A 237 -13.77 -17.68 -42.33
N GLN A 238 -12.91 -16.69 -42.55
CA GLN A 238 -12.64 -16.11 -43.85
C GLN A 238 -11.82 -17.06 -44.69
N PRO A 239 -12.30 -17.54 -45.87
CA PRO A 239 -11.51 -18.42 -46.72
C PRO A 239 -10.25 -17.68 -47.18
N HIS A 240 -9.11 -18.39 -47.12
CA HIS A 240 -7.86 -17.92 -47.71
C HIS A 240 -8.12 -17.56 -49.16
N PRO A 241 -7.73 -16.37 -49.66
CA PRO A 241 -7.78 -16.08 -51.07
C PRO A 241 -6.93 -17.15 -51.79
N GLN A 242 -7.56 -17.92 -52.67
CA GLN A 242 -6.86 -18.86 -53.51
C GLN A 242 -5.84 -18.05 -54.33
N MET A 243 -4.54 -18.31 -54.13
CA MET A 243 -3.52 -17.86 -55.04
C MET A 243 -3.84 -18.48 -56.39
N ASP A 244 -4.34 -17.65 -57.31
CA ASP A 244 -4.61 -18.03 -58.69
C ASP A 244 -3.33 -18.51 -59.34
N GLN A 245 -3.31 -19.83 -59.65
CA GLN A 245 -2.26 -20.46 -60.41
C GLN A 245 -2.48 -20.17 -61.90
N THR A 246 -2.20 -18.93 -62.34
CA THR A 246 -2.10 -18.59 -63.73
C THR A 246 -0.69 -18.14 -64.06
N LEU A 247 0.23 -19.09 -64.21
CA LEU A 247 1.44 -18.93 -65.02
C LEU A 247 1.89 -20.32 -65.48
N ARG A 248 1.17 -20.87 -66.45
CA ARG A 248 1.72 -21.85 -67.41
C ARG A 248 1.25 -21.43 -68.82
N SER A 249 2.08 -20.75 -69.51
CA SER A 249 2.17 -20.75 -70.99
C SER A 249 3.54 -20.26 -71.34
#